data_341a744102df1cebf13dd483381bb483
#
_entry.id   341a744102df1cebf13dd483381bb483
#
_cell.length_a   1.000
_cell.length_b   1.000
_cell.length_c   1.000
_cell.angle_alpha   90.00
_cell.angle_beta   90.00
_cell.angle_gamma   90.00
#
_symmetry.space_group_name_H-M   'P 1'
#
loop_
_entity.id
_entity.type
_entity.pdbx_description
1 polymer ?
#
loop_
_entity_poly.entity_id
_entity_poly.type
_entity_poly.pdbx_seq_one_letter_code
_entity_poly.pdbx_strand_id
1 'polypeptide(L)'
;MSSVIEEPDIEEDDDFQMPRKKRDEDEMDITPMIDITFLLLIFFVVCSKMDPTQMGKIPEAQNGIAISAKESAVVFIEPAGKDKVILKRIDGTEFSSDEETQTTELIEYITEELKTTRGEEKNHVMIMGDGEVAVGEVTRVQKIIGDAFEDISSTYIAVKEL
;
A
#
# COMPACT_ATOMS: atom_id res chain seq x y z
N MET A 1 108.62 2.94 13.03
CA MET A 1 107.77 2.22 12.15
C MET A 1 106.35 2.31 12.75
N SER A 2 105.58 3.24 12.39
CA SER A 2 104.18 3.33 12.82
C SER A 2 103.29 2.92 11.63
N SER A 3 102.69 1.82 11.80
CA SER A 3 101.66 1.38 10.83
C SER A 3 100.36 2.05 11.16
N VAL A 4 100.00 2.92 10.26
CA VAL A 4 98.66 3.56 10.23
C VAL A 4 97.68 2.51 9.76
N ILE A 5 96.81 2.12 10.64
CA ILE A 5 95.67 1.32 10.25
C ILE A 5 94.59 2.29 9.84
N GLU A 6 94.39 2.36 8.49
CA GLU A 6 93.23 3.03 7.94
C GLU A 6 91.94 2.19 8.25
N GLU A 7 91.06 2.75 9.03
CA GLU A 7 89.77 2.18 9.21
C GLU A 7 88.96 2.42 7.93
N PRO A 8 88.26 1.39 7.43
CA PRO A 8 87.37 1.66 6.29
C PRO A 8 86.17 2.44 6.72
N ASP A 9 85.94 3.53 6.06
CA ASP A 9 84.74 4.34 6.12
C ASP A 9 83.54 3.41 5.75
N ILE A 10 82.79 3.11 6.77
CA ILE A 10 81.48 2.47 6.57
C ILE A 10 80.55 3.62 6.23
N GLU A 11 80.37 3.88 4.95
CA GLU A 11 79.24 4.66 4.50
C GLU A 11 77.97 3.84 4.67
N GLU A 12 77.44 3.89 5.89
CA GLU A 12 76.04 3.48 6.15
C GLU A 12 75.10 4.62 5.81
N ASP A 13 74.82 4.79 4.54
CA ASP A 13 73.66 5.53 4.11
C ASP A 13 72.87 4.67 3.11
N ASP A 14 72.46 3.52 3.58
CA ASP A 14 71.33 2.86 2.99
C ASP A 14 70.07 3.46 3.60
N ASP A 15 69.79 4.68 3.22
CA ASP A 15 68.49 5.31 3.46
C ASP A 15 67.44 4.51 2.68
N PHE A 16 67.15 3.33 3.25
CA PHE A 16 66.06 2.52 2.78
C PHE A 16 64.76 3.26 3.07
N GLN A 17 64.48 4.30 2.32
CA GLN A 17 63.18 4.92 2.29
C GLN A 17 62.20 3.94 1.66
N MET A 18 61.57 3.16 2.53
CA MET A 18 60.37 2.47 2.14
C MET A 18 59.46 3.48 1.43
N PRO A 19 58.98 3.20 0.23
CA PRO A 19 58.02 4.07 -0.39
C PRO A 19 56.84 4.12 0.54
N ARG A 20 56.62 5.27 1.17
CA ARG A 20 55.39 5.58 1.86
C ARG A 20 54.33 5.40 0.81
N LYS A 21 53.68 4.23 0.85
CA LYS A 21 52.43 4.05 0.14
C LYS A 21 51.61 5.26 0.51
N LYS A 22 51.47 6.21 -0.43
CA LYS A 22 50.44 7.21 -0.32
C LYS A 22 49.18 6.43 -0.02
N ARG A 23 48.68 6.54 1.21
CA ARG A 23 47.30 6.25 1.44
C ARG A 23 46.62 7.15 0.44
N ASP A 24 46.15 6.53 -0.66
CA ASP A 24 45.06 7.12 -1.38
C ASP A 24 44.12 7.49 -0.26
N GLU A 25 43.95 8.78 -0.03
CA GLU A 25 42.88 9.28 0.82
C GLU A 25 41.70 8.51 0.29
N ASP A 26 41.21 7.59 1.12
CA ASP A 26 40.03 6.81 0.80
C ASP A 26 39.01 7.84 0.33
N GLU A 27 38.97 8.07 -0.97
CA GLU A 27 37.80 8.65 -1.59
C GLU A 27 36.73 7.68 -1.19
N MET A 28 36.08 7.99 -0.06
CA MET A 28 34.97 7.23 0.40
C MET A 28 34.01 7.19 -0.75
N ASP A 29 33.97 6.07 -1.42
CA ASP A 29 33.04 5.88 -2.53
C ASP A 29 31.64 5.95 -1.93
N ILE A 30 31.03 7.13 -2.02
CA ILE A 30 29.69 7.40 -1.49
C ILE A 30 28.60 6.75 -2.34
N THR A 31 28.96 6.18 -3.49
CA THR A 31 28.02 5.58 -4.43
C THR A 31 27.23 4.44 -3.81
N PRO A 32 27.81 3.49 -3.03
CA PRO A 32 27.04 2.46 -2.34
C PRO A 32 26.10 3.01 -1.27
N MET A 33 26.50 4.09 -0.60
CA MET A 33 25.64 4.72 0.43
C MET A 33 24.44 5.40 -0.21
N ILE A 34 24.63 6.09 -1.34
CA ILE A 34 23.56 6.73 -2.09
C ILE A 34 22.59 5.68 -2.63
N ASP A 35 23.09 4.56 -3.12
CA ASP A 35 22.27 3.48 -3.66
C ASP A 35 21.37 2.86 -2.59
N ILE A 36 21.93 2.56 -1.40
CA ILE A 36 21.16 2.05 -0.27
C ILE A 36 20.09 3.04 0.18
N THR A 37 20.41 4.32 0.28
CA THR A 37 19.45 5.36 0.69
C THR A 37 18.36 5.54 -0.37
N PHE A 38 18.69 5.44 -1.64
CA PHE A 38 17.74 5.53 -2.74
C PHE A 38 16.80 4.31 -2.77
N LEU A 39 17.32 3.11 -2.57
CA LEU A 39 16.52 1.89 -2.47
C LEU A 39 15.58 1.93 -1.26
N LEU A 40 16.06 2.42 -0.11
CA LEU A 40 15.21 2.63 1.07
C LEU A 40 14.12 3.66 0.80
N LEU A 41 14.45 4.75 0.12
CA LEU A 41 13.48 5.78 -0.25
C LEU A 41 12.37 5.21 -1.14
N ILE A 42 12.74 4.47 -2.18
CA ILE A 42 11.77 3.82 -3.07
C ILE A 42 10.93 2.81 -2.30
N PHE A 43 11.55 2.03 -1.43
CA PHE A 43 10.85 1.07 -0.58
C PHE A 43 9.82 1.77 0.30
N PHE A 44 10.17 2.85 0.98
CA PHE A 44 9.23 3.64 1.79
C PHE A 44 8.13 4.28 0.94
N VAL A 45 8.44 4.81 -0.24
CA VAL A 45 7.44 5.38 -1.14
C VAL A 45 6.44 4.33 -1.62
N VAL A 46 6.92 3.12 -1.96
CA VAL A 46 6.05 2.01 -2.36
C VAL A 46 5.21 1.52 -1.18
N CYS A 47 5.83 1.33 0.00
CA CYS A 47 5.10 0.92 1.22
C CYS A 47 4.12 1.98 1.71
N SER A 48 4.43 3.27 1.53
CA SER A 48 3.52 4.38 1.89
C SER A 48 2.27 4.42 1.02
N LYS A 49 2.34 3.90 -0.20
CA LYS A 49 1.16 3.76 -1.06
C LYS A 49 0.31 2.54 -0.71
N MET A 50 0.84 1.62 0.07
CA MET A 50 0.11 0.52 0.67
C MET A 50 -0.36 0.95 2.07
N ASP A 51 -1.16 2.01 2.14
CA ASP A 51 -1.79 2.38 3.39
C ASP A 51 -2.93 1.37 3.67
N PRO A 52 -2.74 0.41 4.59
CA PRO A 52 -3.77 -0.56 4.93
C PRO A 52 -4.92 0.09 5.73
N THR A 53 -4.78 1.37 6.07
CA THR A 53 -5.81 2.13 6.80
C THR A 53 -7.00 2.50 5.94
N GLN A 54 -6.89 2.35 4.63
CA GLN A 54 -8.03 2.53 3.72
C GLN A 54 -8.83 1.23 3.49
N MET A 55 -8.36 0.10 3.95
CA MET A 55 -9.25 -1.00 4.20
C MET A 55 -10.08 -0.60 5.42
N GLY A 56 -11.28 -0.07 5.18
CA GLY A 56 -12.26 0.18 6.23
C GLY A 56 -12.23 -1.03 7.14
N LYS A 57 -12.10 -0.81 8.45
CA LYS A 57 -12.02 -1.91 9.42
C LYS A 57 -13.16 -2.87 9.11
N ILE A 58 -12.80 -4.03 8.55
CA ILE A 58 -13.76 -5.10 8.30
C ILE A 58 -14.33 -5.44 9.67
N PRO A 59 -15.63 -5.27 9.91
CA PRO A 59 -16.22 -5.69 11.16
C PRO A 59 -16.00 -7.20 11.30
N GLU A 60 -15.43 -7.63 12.42
CA GLU A 60 -15.38 -9.05 12.75
C GLU A 60 -16.82 -9.52 12.95
N ALA A 61 -17.37 -10.15 11.93
CA ALA A 61 -18.68 -10.77 12.04
C ALA A 61 -18.54 -12.01 12.93
N GLN A 62 -19.10 -11.95 14.14
CA GLN A 62 -19.06 -13.08 15.08
C GLN A 62 -19.86 -14.30 14.58
N ASN A 63 -20.77 -14.13 13.63
CA ASN A 63 -21.66 -15.19 13.12
C ASN A 63 -21.89 -15.14 11.61
N GLY A 64 -20.99 -14.56 10.84
CA GLY A 64 -21.12 -14.43 9.39
C GLY A 64 -20.36 -15.52 8.63
N ILE A 65 -20.88 -15.89 7.46
CA ILE A 65 -20.10 -16.66 6.48
C ILE A 65 -18.91 -15.76 6.09
N ALA A 66 -17.70 -16.25 6.32
CA ALA A 66 -16.48 -15.53 6.02
C ALA A 66 -16.28 -15.42 4.49
N ILE A 67 -16.87 -14.38 3.89
CA ILE A 67 -16.62 -14.05 2.50
C ILE A 67 -15.48 -13.04 2.46
N SER A 68 -14.49 -13.35 1.66
CA SER A 68 -13.34 -12.49 1.49
C SER A 68 -13.75 -11.22 0.75
N ALA A 69 -13.42 -10.07 1.29
CA ALA A 69 -13.54 -8.79 0.59
C ALA A 69 -12.74 -8.77 -0.73
N LYS A 70 -11.77 -9.68 -0.88
CA LYS A 70 -10.99 -9.86 -2.12
C LYS A 70 -11.80 -10.48 -3.25
N GLU A 71 -12.80 -11.28 -2.91
CA GLU A 71 -13.67 -11.98 -3.87
C GLU A 71 -14.98 -11.23 -4.13
N SER A 72 -15.12 -10.04 -3.56
CA SER A 72 -16.33 -9.23 -3.63
C SER A 72 -16.03 -7.83 -4.16
N ALA A 73 -17.00 -7.25 -4.87
CA ALA A 73 -17.04 -5.81 -5.09
C ALA A 73 -17.52 -5.14 -3.81
N VAL A 74 -16.70 -4.29 -3.19
CA VAL A 74 -16.99 -3.68 -1.90
C VAL A 74 -17.46 -2.24 -2.07
N VAL A 75 -18.58 -1.92 -1.43
CA VAL A 75 -19.14 -0.56 -1.35
C VAL A 75 -19.28 -0.18 0.11
N PHE A 76 -18.72 0.97 0.49
CA PHE A 76 -18.86 1.51 1.84
C PHE A 76 -19.99 2.51 1.91
N ILE A 77 -20.75 2.45 3.02
CA ILE A 77 -21.79 3.42 3.33
C ILE A 77 -21.46 4.06 4.68
N GLU A 78 -21.24 5.35 4.67
CA GLU A 78 -20.95 6.12 5.87
C GLU A 78 -22.06 7.15 6.13
N PRO A 79 -22.39 7.44 7.41
CA PRO A 79 -23.33 8.47 7.74
C PRO A 79 -22.75 9.86 7.43
N ALA A 80 -23.51 10.70 6.74
CA ALA A 80 -23.13 12.07 6.41
C ALA A 80 -24.01 13.13 7.13
N GLY A 81 -24.67 12.73 8.20
CA GLY A 81 -25.60 13.56 8.96
C GLY A 81 -26.89 12.83 9.25
N LYS A 82 -27.94 13.56 9.66
CA LYS A 82 -29.15 12.97 10.22
C LYS A 82 -29.96 12.07 9.29
N ASP A 83 -29.85 12.27 7.96
CA ASP A 83 -30.60 11.50 6.96
C ASP A 83 -29.84 11.41 5.62
N LYS A 84 -28.52 11.58 5.66
CA LYS A 84 -27.69 11.51 4.47
C LYS A 84 -26.58 10.49 4.64
N VAL A 85 -26.27 9.80 3.58
CA VAL A 85 -25.18 8.85 3.53
C VAL A 85 -24.22 9.20 2.40
N ILE A 86 -22.97 8.87 2.58
CA ILE A 86 -21.92 8.95 1.56
C ILE A 86 -21.58 7.52 1.18
N LEU A 87 -21.66 7.25 -0.10
CA LEU A 87 -21.16 6.01 -0.66
C LEU A 87 -19.71 6.18 -1.08
N LYS A 88 -18.86 5.21 -0.73
CA LYS A 88 -17.45 5.22 -1.09
C LYS A 88 -17.04 3.90 -1.74
N ARG A 89 -16.08 3.99 -2.62
CA ARG A 89 -15.40 2.84 -3.22
C ARG A 89 -14.38 2.26 -2.26
N ILE A 90 -13.83 1.11 -2.60
CA ILE A 90 -12.76 0.47 -1.80
C ILE A 90 -11.50 1.34 -1.69
N ASP A 91 -11.25 2.19 -2.67
CA ASP A 91 -10.12 3.13 -2.69
C ASP A 91 -10.37 4.42 -1.86
N GLY A 92 -11.56 4.53 -1.24
CA GLY A 92 -11.97 5.70 -0.47
C GLY A 92 -12.57 6.85 -1.31
N THR A 93 -12.67 6.70 -2.62
CA THR A 93 -13.30 7.70 -3.50
C THR A 93 -14.80 7.74 -3.26
N GLU A 94 -15.35 8.93 -3.07
CA GLU A 94 -16.79 9.14 -2.88
C GLU A 94 -17.53 9.09 -4.23
N PHE A 95 -18.74 8.52 -4.21
CA PHE A 95 -19.66 8.61 -5.32
C PHE A 95 -20.38 9.98 -5.31
N SER A 96 -20.97 10.34 -6.45
CA SER A 96 -21.74 11.58 -6.56
C SER A 96 -22.85 11.66 -5.51
N SER A 97 -23.15 12.87 -5.06
CA SER A 97 -24.27 13.12 -4.13
C SER A 97 -25.63 13.16 -4.85
N ASP A 98 -25.64 13.18 -6.17
CA ASP A 98 -26.85 13.16 -6.99
C ASP A 98 -27.31 11.72 -7.21
N GLU A 99 -28.55 11.38 -6.87
CA GLU A 99 -29.04 9.99 -6.86
C GLU A 99 -28.97 9.29 -8.21
N GLU A 100 -29.27 9.98 -9.32
CA GLU A 100 -29.21 9.38 -10.64
C GLU A 100 -27.77 9.12 -11.08
N THR A 101 -26.91 10.10 -10.87
CA THR A 101 -25.48 9.99 -11.17
C THR A 101 -24.82 8.93 -10.27
N GLN A 102 -25.15 8.94 -8.98
CA GLN A 102 -24.67 7.97 -8.00
C GLN A 102 -25.02 6.53 -8.39
N THR A 103 -26.26 6.33 -8.84
CA THR A 103 -26.73 5.01 -9.29
C THR A 103 -25.94 4.53 -10.50
N THR A 104 -25.71 5.40 -11.47
CA THR A 104 -24.95 5.08 -12.68
C THR A 104 -23.50 4.77 -12.35
N GLU A 105 -22.85 5.59 -11.54
CA GLU A 105 -21.46 5.40 -11.09
C GLU A 105 -21.30 4.11 -10.27
N LEU A 106 -22.29 3.79 -9.43
CA LEU A 106 -22.29 2.58 -8.61
C LEU A 106 -22.36 1.32 -9.48
N ILE A 107 -23.24 1.31 -10.47
CA ILE A 107 -23.40 0.18 -11.40
C ILE A 107 -22.12 0.01 -12.24
N GLU A 108 -21.56 1.08 -12.73
CA GLU A 108 -20.32 1.06 -13.51
C GLU A 108 -19.14 0.53 -12.68
N TYR A 109 -18.99 1.03 -11.46
CA TYR A 109 -17.95 0.57 -10.53
C TYR A 109 -18.06 -0.92 -10.23
N ILE A 110 -19.26 -1.40 -9.88
CA ILE A 110 -19.48 -2.82 -9.59
C ILE A 110 -19.21 -3.67 -10.83
N THR A 111 -19.66 -3.23 -12.00
CA THR A 111 -19.40 -3.93 -13.26
C THR A 111 -17.90 -4.04 -13.55
N GLU A 112 -17.13 -2.99 -13.28
CA GLU A 112 -15.69 -2.97 -13.46
C GLU A 112 -15.00 -3.89 -12.45
N GLU A 113 -15.38 -3.81 -11.18
CA GLU A 113 -14.84 -4.64 -10.11
C GLU A 113 -15.11 -6.14 -10.34
N LEU A 114 -16.28 -6.50 -10.84
CA LEU A 114 -16.60 -7.88 -11.16
C LEU A 114 -15.80 -8.41 -12.36
N LYS A 115 -15.39 -7.54 -13.29
CA LYS A 115 -14.59 -7.90 -14.47
C LYS A 115 -13.08 -7.90 -14.21
N THR A 116 -12.60 -7.14 -13.23
CA THR A 116 -11.16 -6.81 -13.07
C THR A 116 -10.35 -7.93 -12.45
N THR A 117 -10.89 -9.10 -12.24
CA THR A 117 -10.17 -10.13 -11.50
C THR A 117 -9.19 -10.90 -12.38
N ARG A 118 -7.94 -10.87 -11.97
CA ARG A 118 -6.85 -11.70 -12.52
C ARG A 118 -7.10 -13.20 -12.28
N GLY A 119 -8.09 -13.78 -12.96
CA GLY A 119 -8.34 -15.21 -12.97
C GLY A 119 -9.31 -15.75 -11.90
N GLU A 120 -9.87 -14.90 -11.04
CA GLU A 120 -10.95 -15.26 -10.12
C GLU A 120 -12.14 -14.34 -10.43
N GLU A 121 -13.24 -14.89 -10.86
CA GLU A 121 -14.47 -14.15 -11.08
C GLU A 121 -15.05 -13.72 -9.73
N LYS A 122 -15.14 -12.41 -9.50
CA LYS A 122 -15.86 -11.88 -8.34
C LYS A 122 -17.36 -12.03 -8.62
N ASN A 123 -18.02 -12.88 -7.86
CA ASN A 123 -19.45 -13.16 -8.01
C ASN A 123 -20.29 -12.57 -6.88
N HIS A 124 -19.69 -11.77 -6.03
CA HIS A 124 -20.33 -11.23 -4.84
C HIS A 124 -20.17 -9.72 -4.75
N VAL A 125 -21.18 -9.07 -4.20
CA VAL A 125 -21.13 -7.67 -3.81
C VAL A 125 -21.24 -7.58 -2.30
N MET A 126 -20.37 -6.81 -1.67
CA MET A 126 -20.38 -6.59 -0.24
C MET A 126 -20.65 -5.12 0.06
N ILE A 127 -21.72 -4.85 0.79
CA ILE A 127 -22.04 -3.53 1.30
C ILE A 127 -21.54 -3.46 2.74
N MET A 128 -20.62 -2.55 3.02
CA MET A 128 -20.10 -2.30 4.35
C MET A 128 -20.65 -1.00 4.88
N GLY A 129 -21.45 -1.06 5.93
CA GLY A 129 -22.05 0.09 6.59
C GLY A 129 -21.55 0.31 8.02
N ASP A 130 -21.53 1.56 8.45
CA ASP A 130 -21.44 1.87 9.88
C ASP A 130 -22.79 1.61 10.54
N GLY A 131 -22.78 1.20 11.82
CA GLY A 131 -24.01 0.91 12.60
C GLY A 131 -24.97 2.10 12.74
N GLU A 132 -24.50 3.31 12.49
CA GLU A 132 -25.31 4.52 12.51
C GLU A 132 -26.05 4.82 11.20
N VAL A 133 -25.78 4.04 10.14
CA VAL A 133 -26.43 4.21 8.83
C VAL A 133 -27.89 3.75 8.92
N ALA A 134 -28.79 4.56 8.42
CA ALA A 134 -30.21 4.21 8.36
C ALA A 134 -30.43 2.98 7.46
N VAL A 135 -31.19 2.00 7.96
CA VAL A 135 -31.49 0.75 7.25
C VAL A 135 -32.13 1.03 5.87
N GLY A 136 -32.92 2.08 5.75
CA GLY A 136 -33.54 2.50 4.50
C GLY A 136 -32.50 2.78 3.39
N GLU A 137 -31.38 3.39 3.73
CA GLU A 137 -30.32 3.69 2.76
C GLU A 137 -29.58 2.44 2.32
N VAL A 138 -29.32 1.53 3.24
CA VAL A 138 -28.72 0.22 2.92
C VAL A 138 -29.65 -0.56 1.97
N THR A 139 -30.96 -0.55 2.27
CA THR A 139 -31.96 -1.21 1.44
C THR A 139 -32.06 -0.57 0.06
N ARG A 140 -31.96 0.76 -0.05
CA ARG A 140 -31.93 1.48 -1.31
C ARG A 140 -30.76 1.02 -2.18
N VAL A 141 -29.56 1.00 -1.62
CA VAL A 141 -28.35 0.53 -2.34
C VAL A 141 -28.47 -0.93 -2.74
N GLN A 142 -28.95 -1.78 -1.84
CA GLN A 142 -29.17 -3.20 -2.11
C GLN A 142 -30.16 -3.40 -3.26
N LYS A 143 -31.23 -2.61 -3.31
CA LYS A 143 -32.19 -2.66 -4.40
C LYS A 143 -31.60 -2.24 -5.74
N ILE A 144 -30.82 -1.16 -5.78
CA ILE A 144 -30.11 -0.72 -6.99
C ILE A 144 -29.22 -1.84 -7.53
N ILE A 145 -28.48 -2.50 -6.65
CA ILE A 145 -27.60 -3.62 -7.02
C ILE A 145 -28.42 -4.82 -7.52
N GLY A 146 -29.47 -5.17 -6.81
CA GLY A 146 -30.34 -6.30 -7.19
C GLY A 146 -31.06 -6.10 -8.51
N ASP A 147 -31.51 -4.88 -8.79
CA ASP A 147 -32.19 -4.54 -10.05
C ASP A 147 -31.22 -4.48 -11.25
N ALA A 148 -29.96 -4.13 -10.99
CA ALA A 148 -28.95 -4.00 -12.05
C ALA A 148 -28.23 -5.31 -12.38
N PHE A 149 -28.15 -6.24 -11.44
CA PHE A 149 -27.36 -7.46 -11.56
C PHE A 149 -28.17 -8.71 -11.16
N GLU A 150 -28.91 -9.27 -12.09
CA GLU A 150 -29.71 -10.50 -11.86
C GLU A 150 -28.83 -11.75 -11.65
N ASP A 151 -27.61 -11.73 -12.18
CA ASP A 151 -26.67 -12.87 -12.15
C ASP A 151 -25.76 -12.90 -10.90
N ILE A 152 -25.84 -11.91 -10.02
CA ILE A 152 -25.03 -11.90 -8.79
C ILE A 152 -25.54 -12.96 -7.83
N SER A 153 -24.66 -13.90 -7.48
CA SER A 153 -25.01 -15.04 -6.61
C SER A 153 -25.48 -14.59 -5.22
N SER A 154 -24.94 -13.49 -4.71
CA SER A 154 -25.31 -12.97 -3.38
C SER A 154 -24.81 -11.54 -3.14
N THR A 155 -25.66 -10.75 -2.52
CA THR A 155 -25.27 -9.45 -1.92
C THR A 155 -25.16 -9.62 -0.42
N TYR A 156 -24.01 -9.30 0.14
CA TYR A 156 -23.75 -9.39 1.57
C TYR A 156 -23.74 -8.01 2.19
N ILE A 157 -24.32 -7.90 3.35
CA ILE A 157 -24.34 -6.68 4.15
C ILE A 157 -23.51 -6.94 5.41
N ALA A 158 -22.41 -6.20 5.55
CA ALA A 158 -21.61 -6.20 6.75
C ALA A 158 -21.82 -4.88 7.48
N VAL A 159 -22.31 -4.94 8.71
CA VAL A 159 -22.51 -3.77 9.56
C VAL A 159 -21.52 -3.82 10.69
N LYS A 160 -20.84 -2.70 10.91
CA LYS A 160 -19.98 -2.52 12.07
C LYS A 160 -20.87 -2.34 13.29
N GLU A 161 -20.82 -3.28 14.22
CA GLU A 161 -21.44 -3.11 15.54
C GLU A 161 -20.66 -2.09 16.36
N LEU A 162 -21.40 -1.25 17.07
CA LEU A 162 -20.86 -0.23 17.99
C LEU A 162 -20.34 -0.87 19.28
#